data_16150494c62a3175fac9d0451ec22754
#
_entry.id   16150494c62a3175fac9d0451ec22754
#
_cell.length_a   1.000
_cell.length_b   1.000
_cell.length_c   1.000
_cell.angle_alpha   90.00
_cell.angle_beta   90.00
_cell.angle_gamma   90.00
#
_symmetry.space_group_name_H-M   'P 1'
#
loop_
_entity.id
_entity.type
_entity.pdbx_description
1 polymer ?
#
loop_
_entity_poly.entity_id
_entity_poly.type
_entity_poly.pdbx_seq_one_letter_code
_entity_poly.pdbx_strand_id
1 'polypeptide(L)'
;MKKRVLAALMCAAMAMTLVVGCGSKGGSDDASKDDAAADSGSDVITVGFSQVGAESDWRTANSESMKSTFSKENGYDLIFDDAQQKQENQITAIRNFIQQEVDYILLAPVTETGWDTVLQEAKDADIPVIIIDRMVDVSDDSLYTTWVGTDALLEGRKASEWLNAYAEGKGIKAADLNIVDIQGTIGSTAQIGRTQGLEEGVDKYGWNLLAQQTGEFTQAKGQEVTESLLKQYDNINVVYCENDNEAFGAIDAIEAAGKKVGGDIANGEIMVMSFDTTKAGLTDTLDGKITCDVECNPLHGPRAEELIKKMEAGEDVEKLNYVDEEIFAHDDTVKSVTAVNSLDKEADYDVTTLTQEILDQRAY
;
A
#
# COMPACT_ATOMS: atom_id res chain seq x y z
N MET A 1 -4.37 -24.23 14.14
CA MET A 1 -5.24 -24.53 15.30
C MET A 1 -5.39 -26.02 15.63
N LYS A 2 -5.59 -26.94 14.68
CA LYS A 2 -5.81 -28.38 15.02
C LYS A 2 -4.57 -29.14 15.53
N LYS A 3 -3.35 -28.79 15.16
CA LYS A 3 -2.11 -29.49 15.59
C LYS A 3 -1.65 -29.14 17.02
N ARG A 4 -1.93 -27.93 17.50
CA ARG A 4 -1.53 -27.47 18.84
C ARG A 4 -2.40 -28.06 19.96
N VAL A 5 -3.67 -28.39 19.69
CA VAL A 5 -4.59 -29.02 20.67
C VAL A 5 -4.23 -30.49 20.98
N LEU A 6 -3.57 -31.20 20.01
CA LEU A 6 -3.16 -32.59 20.22
C LEU A 6 -1.90 -32.72 21.10
N ALA A 7 -1.00 -31.73 21.07
CA ALA A 7 0.23 -31.76 21.89
C ALA A 7 -0.06 -31.53 23.39
N ALA A 8 -1.05 -30.73 23.75
CA ALA A 8 -1.43 -30.45 25.14
C ALA A 8 -2.11 -31.62 25.81
N LEU A 9 -2.73 -32.55 25.09
CA LEU A 9 -3.42 -33.74 25.64
C LEU A 9 -2.49 -34.92 25.90
N MET A 10 -1.29 -34.98 25.36
CA MET A 10 -0.33 -36.07 25.63
C MET A 10 0.57 -35.86 26.85
N CYS A 11 0.71 -34.65 27.37
CA CYS A 11 1.52 -34.37 28.57
C CYS A 11 0.78 -34.65 29.88
N ALA A 12 -0.53 -34.84 29.88
CA ALA A 12 -1.33 -35.09 31.12
C ALA A 12 -1.40 -36.56 31.54
N ALA A 13 -0.86 -37.52 30.80
CA ALA A 13 -1.03 -38.96 31.06
C ALA A 13 0.19 -39.67 31.68
N MET A 14 1.29 -38.99 32.04
CA MET A 14 2.51 -39.64 32.58
C MET A 14 2.92 -39.25 34.02
N ALA A 15 2.04 -38.72 34.82
CA ALA A 15 2.36 -38.35 36.20
C ALA A 15 1.46 -39.05 37.22
N MET A 16 1.43 -40.41 37.19
CA MET A 16 0.92 -41.23 38.34
C MET A 16 1.57 -42.60 38.30
N THR A 17 2.72 -42.75 38.95
CA THR A 17 3.12 -43.92 39.73
C THR A 17 4.53 -43.65 40.28
N LEU A 18 4.61 -43.59 41.60
CA LEU A 18 5.64 -44.19 42.48
C LEU A 18 5.85 -43.36 43.75
N VAL A 19 5.06 -43.68 44.73
CA VAL A 19 5.40 -43.40 46.14
C VAL A 19 5.25 -44.72 46.90
N VAL A 20 6.37 -45.33 47.28
CA VAL A 20 6.51 -46.08 48.50
C VAL A 20 8.02 -46.27 48.78
N GLY A 21 8.49 -45.87 49.94
CA GLY A 21 9.81 -46.28 50.42
C GLY A 21 10.36 -45.41 51.56
N CYS A 22 10.11 -45.75 52.75
CA CYS A 22 10.50 -45.25 54.06
C CYS A 22 12.00 -45.07 54.30
N GLY A 23 12.36 -44.06 55.15
CA GLY A 23 13.52 -44.25 56.05
C GLY A 23 14.37 -43.02 56.37
N SER A 24 13.96 -42.27 57.41
CA SER A 24 14.65 -41.72 58.60
C SER A 24 15.98 -40.87 58.48
N LYS A 25 15.83 -39.67 59.05
CA LYS A 25 16.75 -38.89 59.93
C LYS A 25 17.77 -37.89 59.34
N GLY A 26 17.50 -36.64 59.62
CA GLY A 26 18.41 -35.72 60.32
C GLY A 26 19.02 -34.59 59.50
N GLY A 27 18.70 -33.35 59.89
CA GLY A 27 19.57 -32.19 59.63
C GLY A 27 18.89 -31.04 58.94
N SER A 28 18.62 -30.01 59.71
CA SER A 28 18.21 -28.65 59.35
C SER A 28 19.09 -28.00 58.28
N ASP A 29 18.51 -27.27 57.33
CA ASP A 29 18.53 -25.83 57.22
C ASP A 29 18.10 -25.36 55.80
N ASP A 30 17.33 -24.32 55.84
CA ASP A 30 17.10 -23.28 54.88
C ASP A 30 16.41 -23.59 53.54
N ALA A 31 15.14 -23.24 53.51
CA ALA A 31 14.28 -23.22 52.34
C ALA A 31 14.42 -21.92 51.61
N SER A 32 15.12 -21.91 50.50
CA SER A 32 14.82 -20.97 49.44
C SER A 32 13.72 -21.54 48.55
N LYS A 33 12.55 -20.92 48.59
CA LYS A 33 11.49 -21.13 47.64
C LYS A 33 11.94 -20.54 46.30
N ASP A 34 12.36 -21.38 45.41
CA ASP A 34 12.30 -21.03 44.00
C ASP A 34 10.85 -21.11 43.55
N ASP A 35 10.20 -19.94 43.53
CA ASP A 35 9.00 -19.75 42.73
C ASP A 35 9.42 -19.89 41.26
N ALA A 36 9.23 -21.07 40.70
CA ALA A 36 9.22 -21.23 39.25
C ALA A 36 8.00 -20.43 38.76
N ALA A 37 8.25 -19.16 38.37
CA ALA A 37 7.35 -18.43 37.55
C ALA A 37 7.12 -19.29 36.29
N ALA A 38 5.89 -19.73 36.11
CA ALA A 38 5.45 -20.27 34.84
C ALA A 38 5.68 -19.13 33.83
N ASP A 39 6.70 -19.27 33.02
CA ASP A 39 6.89 -18.48 31.83
C ASP A 39 5.65 -18.74 30.93
N SER A 40 4.67 -17.88 31.01
CA SER A 40 3.63 -17.77 30.01
C SER A 40 4.26 -17.08 28.81
N GLY A 41 5.14 -17.81 28.14
CA GLY A 41 5.62 -17.39 26.83
C GLY A 41 4.41 -17.25 25.92
N SER A 42 3.99 -16.03 25.63
CA SER A 42 3.15 -15.78 24.48
C SER A 42 3.93 -16.36 23.28
N ASP A 43 3.35 -17.36 22.62
CA ASP A 43 3.97 -17.89 21.40
C ASP A 43 4.22 -16.73 20.46
N VAL A 44 5.48 -16.49 20.06
CA VAL A 44 5.87 -15.45 19.12
C VAL A 44 5.26 -15.80 17.78
N ILE A 45 4.49 -14.89 17.19
CA ILE A 45 3.87 -15.09 15.87
C ILE A 45 4.91 -14.79 14.81
N THR A 46 5.19 -15.79 13.94
CA THR A 46 6.13 -15.64 12.83
C THR A 46 5.39 -15.18 11.59
N VAL A 47 5.83 -14.05 11.01
CA VAL A 47 5.20 -13.43 9.84
C VAL A 47 6.22 -13.35 8.70
N GLY A 48 5.91 -13.98 7.56
CA GLY A 48 6.66 -13.79 6.32
C GLY A 48 6.06 -12.64 5.52
N PHE A 49 6.82 -11.59 5.21
CA PHE A 49 6.36 -10.50 4.38
C PHE A 49 7.19 -10.36 3.11
N SER A 50 6.55 -10.58 1.94
CA SER A 50 7.17 -10.34 0.63
C SER A 50 6.72 -8.98 0.10
N GLN A 51 7.65 -8.02 0.11
CA GLN A 51 7.48 -6.66 -0.37
C GLN A 51 7.84 -6.56 -1.85
N VAL A 52 7.21 -5.62 -2.58
CA VAL A 52 7.51 -5.32 -3.99
C VAL A 52 8.97 -4.97 -4.20
N GLY A 53 9.47 -4.00 -3.42
CA GLY A 53 10.80 -3.42 -3.56
C GLY A 53 10.98 -2.20 -2.66
N ALA A 54 11.77 -1.24 -3.14
CA ALA A 54 11.99 0.06 -2.52
C ALA A 54 12.02 1.15 -3.62
N GLU A 55 11.08 1.05 -4.56
CA GLU A 55 11.04 1.86 -5.78
C GLU A 55 10.60 3.30 -5.56
N SER A 56 9.92 3.58 -4.45
CA SER A 56 9.33 4.88 -4.15
C SER A 56 9.41 5.23 -2.65
N ASP A 57 9.20 6.50 -2.34
CA ASP A 57 9.12 6.98 -0.96
C ASP A 57 7.92 6.33 -0.24
N TRP A 58 6.78 6.19 -0.95
CA TRP A 58 5.62 5.48 -0.45
C TRP A 58 5.95 4.04 -0.06
N ARG A 59 6.66 3.30 -0.94
CA ARG A 59 7.04 1.90 -0.67
C ARG A 59 7.98 1.78 0.52
N THR A 60 8.87 2.75 0.69
CA THR A 60 9.75 2.83 1.86
C THR A 60 8.94 3.05 3.13
N ALA A 61 7.98 3.99 3.14
CA ALA A 61 7.09 4.24 4.27
C ALA A 61 6.22 3.01 4.61
N ASN A 62 5.71 2.29 3.58
CA ASN A 62 4.98 1.05 3.78
C ASN A 62 5.85 -0.03 4.42
N SER A 63 7.08 -0.22 3.95
CA SER A 63 8.04 -1.17 4.54
C SER A 63 8.36 -0.85 5.99
N GLU A 64 8.56 0.43 6.34
CA GLU A 64 8.80 0.86 7.72
C GLU A 64 7.58 0.65 8.61
N SER A 65 6.35 0.91 8.11
CA SER A 65 5.11 0.61 8.81
C SER A 65 5.01 -0.88 9.14
N MET A 66 5.29 -1.76 8.19
CA MET A 66 5.27 -3.21 8.38
C MET A 66 6.33 -3.68 9.39
N LYS A 67 7.59 -3.23 9.22
CA LYS A 67 8.71 -3.61 10.12
C LYS A 67 8.51 -3.13 11.55
N SER A 68 8.01 -1.91 11.73
CA SER A 68 7.75 -1.37 13.07
C SER A 68 6.63 -2.10 13.78
N THR A 69 5.56 -2.44 13.05
CA THR A 69 4.42 -3.16 13.60
C THR A 69 4.77 -4.61 13.95
N PHE A 70 5.38 -5.34 13.02
CA PHE A 70 5.72 -6.75 13.22
C PHE A 70 7.10 -6.95 13.84
N SER A 71 7.43 -6.10 14.82
CA SER A 71 8.70 -6.17 15.55
C SER A 71 8.67 -7.19 16.70
N LYS A 72 9.86 -7.63 17.14
CA LYS A 72 9.99 -8.53 18.29
C LYS A 72 9.44 -7.92 19.58
N GLU A 73 9.52 -6.60 19.72
CA GLU A 73 8.99 -5.88 20.88
C GLU A 73 7.46 -5.97 20.94
N ASN A 74 6.80 -6.12 19.78
CA ASN A 74 5.35 -6.30 19.67
C ASN A 74 4.92 -7.77 19.68
N GLY A 75 5.85 -8.73 19.87
CA GLY A 75 5.55 -10.16 19.95
C GLY A 75 5.58 -10.89 18.62
N TYR A 76 6.19 -10.31 17.59
CA TYR A 76 6.30 -10.92 16.27
C TYR A 76 7.76 -11.25 15.89
N ASP A 77 7.93 -12.25 15.02
CA ASP A 77 9.20 -12.53 14.32
C ASP A 77 8.98 -12.34 12.82
N LEU A 78 9.38 -11.17 12.31
CA LEU A 78 9.18 -10.80 10.91
C LEU A 78 10.33 -11.32 10.04
N ILE A 79 9.99 -12.11 9.03
CA ILE A 79 10.88 -12.50 7.93
C ILE A 79 10.53 -11.62 6.74
N PHE A 80 11.32 -10.55 6.56
CA PHE A 80 11.11 -9.58 5.49
C PHE A 80 11.92 -9.95 4.24
N ASP A 81 11.27 -9.96 3.08
CA ASP A 81 11.88 -10.19 1.77
C ASP A 81 11.59 -9.01 0.83
N ASP A 82 12.63 -8.43 0.25
CA ASP A 82 12.55 -7.40 -0.79
C ASP A 82 12.70 -8.04 -2.16
N ALA A 83 11.62 -8.07 -2.91
CA ALA A 83 11.58 -8.72 -4.23
C ALA A 83 12.28 -7.94 -5.35
N GLN A 84 12.74 -6.71 -5.10
CA GLN A 84 13.41 -5.88 -6.12
C GLN A 84 12.56 -5.71 -7.40
N GLN A 85 11.26 -5.52 -7.24
CA GLN A 85 10.26 -5.38 -8.30
C GLN A 85 10.15 -6.61 -9.24
N LYS A 86 10.51 -7.81 -8.73
CA LYS A 86 10.48 -9.05 -9.51
C LYS A 86 9.52 -10.06 -8.89
N GLN A 87 8.47 -10.39 -9.60
CA GLN A 87 7.48 -11.37 -9.14
C GLN A 87 8.08 -12.75 -8.88
N GLU A 88 9.07 -13.18 -9.67
CA GLU A 88 9.75 -14.44 -9.44
C GLU A 88 10.48 -14.52 -8.09
N ASN A 89 10.96 -13.38 -7.57
CA ASN A 89 11.55 -13.30 -6.25
C ASN A 89 10.46 -13.47 -5.17
N GLN A 90 9.29 -12.85 -5.34
CA GLN A 90 8.16 -13.01 -4.42
C GLN A 90 7.64 -14.45 -4.36
N ILE A 91 7.52 -15.11 -5.52
CA ILE A 91 7.15 -16.53 -5.59
C ILE A 91 8.17 -17.40 -4.83
N THR A 92 9.46 -17.08 -4.95
CA THR A 92 10.52 -17.76 -4.21
C THR A 92 10.44 -17.49 -2.71
N ALA A 93 10.19 -16.24 -2.32
CA ALA A 93 10.03 -15.84 -0.92
C ALA A 93 8.85 -16.57 -0.25
N ILE A 94 7.68 -16.62 -0.91
CA ILE A 94 6.51 -17.32 -0.39
C ILE A 94 6.81 -18.81 -0.15
N ARG A 95 7.50 -19.49 -1.10
CA ARG A 95 7.92 -20.88 -0.91
C ARG A 95 8.87 -21.07 0.26
N ASN A 96 9.79 -20.10 0.47
CA ASN A 96 10.67 -20.10 1.62
C ASN A 96 9.90 -19.91 2.94
N PHE A 97 8.88 -19.04 2.97
CA PHE A 97 8.00 -18.86 4.13
C PHE A 97 7.22 -20.14 4.44
N ILE A 98 6.70 -20.83 3.42
CA ILE A 98 6.03 -22.13 3.57
C ILE A 98 6.99 -23.17 4.17
N GLN A 99 8.24 -23.26 3.67
CA GLN A 99 9.25 -24.18 4.21
C GLN A 99 9.63 -23.88 5.66
N GLN A 100 9.58 -22.62 6.07
CA GLN A 100 9.85 -22.19 7.44
C GLN A 100 8.63 -22.33 8.36
N GLU A 101 7.50 -22.75 7.82
CA GLU A 101 6.23 -22.95 8.55
C GLU A 101 5.80 -21.66 9.30
N VAL A 102 5.91 -20.48 8.65
CA VAL A 102 5.46 -19.21 9.25
C VAL A 102 3.97 -19.28 9.61
N ASP A 103 3.54 -18.51 10.62
CA ASP A 103 2.14 -18.48 11.04
C ASP A 103 1.27 -17.68 10.05
N TYR A 104 1.82 -16.64 9.39
CA TYR A 104 1.13 -15.79 8.41
C TYR A 104 2.07 -15.40 7.27
N ILE A 105 1.52 -15.32 6.07
CA ILE A 105 2.19 -14.71 4.91
C ILE A 105 1.48 -13.39 4.58
N LEU A 106 2.26 -12.31 4.48
CA LEU A 106 1.83 -11.02 3.95
C LEU A 106 2.46 -10.86 2.56
N LEU A 107 1.68 -10.46 1.57
CA LEU A 107 2.12 -10.29 0.19
C LEU A 107 1.67 -8.94 -0.35
N ALA A 108 2.61 -8.06 -0.71
CA ALA A 108 2.37 -6.90 -1.54
C ALA A 108 2.79 -7.25 -2.97
N PRO A 109 1.87 -7.63 -3.89
CA PRO A 109 2.26 -8.21 -5.18
C PRO A 109 2.81 -7.17 -6.16
N VAL A 110 3.78 -7.56 -7.00
CA VAL A 110 4.31 -6.68 -8.06
C VAL A 110 3.24 -6.41 -9.11
N THR A 111 2.53 -7.44 -9.57
CA THR A 111 1.42 -7.37 -10.52
C THR A 111 0.27 -8.25 -10.04
N GLU A 112 -0.93 -8.08 -10.61
CA GLU A 112 -2.12 -8.82 -10.16
C GLU A 112 -2.13 -10.30 -10.55
N THR A 113 -1.54 -10.66 -11.69
CA THR A 113 -1.69 -12.00 -12.27
C THR A 113 -0.54 -12.96 -11.94
N GLY A 114 -0.79 -14.28 -12.04
CA GLY A 114 0.24 -15.32 -11.93
C GLY A 114 0.45 -15.88 -10.53
N TRP A 115 -0.50 -15.71 -9.63
CA TRP A 115 -0.39 -16.07 -8.22
C TRP A 115 -1.01 -17.42 -7.85
N ASP A 116 -1.92 -17.96 -8.67
CA ASP A 116 -2.72 -19.16 -8.35
C ASP A 116 -1.89 -20.31 -7.77
N THR A 117 -0.77 -20.64 -8.41
CA THR A 117 0.04 -21.80 -8.01
C THR A 117 0.67 -21.62 -6.63
N VAL A 118 1.33 -20.49 -6.38
CA VAL A 118 2.05 -20.30 -5.13
C VAL A 118 1.09 -20.03 -3.95
N LEU A 119 -0.05 -19.38 -4.21
CA LEU A 119 -1.09 -19.21 -3.20
C LEU A 119 -1.80 -20.53 -2.90
N GLN A 120 -1.96 -21.43 -3.88
CA GLN A 120 -2.42 -22.80 -3.62
C GLN A 120 -1.42 -23.57 -2.74
N GLU A 121 -0.10 -23.44 -3.00
CA GLU A 121 0.94 -24.04 -2.16
C GLU A 121 0.85 -23.55 -0.70
N ALA A 122 0.61 -22.24 -0.45
CA ALA A 122 0.41 -21.70 0.88
C ALA A 122 -0.87 -22.23 1.55
N LYS A 123 -1.97 -22.29 0.79
CA LYS A 123 -3.26 -22.86 1.26
C LYS A 123 -3.12 -24.33 1.62
N ASP A 124 -2.43 -25.14 0.81
CA ASP A 124 -2.20 -26.57 1.09
C ASP A 124 -1.32 -26.79 2.33
N ALA A 125 -0.51 -25.80 2.70
CA ALA A 125 0.27 -25.78 3.94
C ALA A 125 -0.52 -25.25 5.15
N ASP A 126 -1.81 -24.92 4.99
CA ASP A 126 -2.67 -24.29 6.00
C ASP A 126 -2.12 -22.95 6.53
N ILE A 127 -1.38 -22.17 5.73
CA ILE A 127 -0.85 -20.87 6.10
C ILE A 127 -1.75 -19.76 5.53
N PRO A 128 -2.38 -18.92 6.38
CA PRO A 128 -3.18 -17.79 5.93
C PRO A 128 -2.34 -16.75 5.19
N VAL A 129 -2.88 -16.25 4.07
CA VAL A 129 -2.26 -15.19 3.28
C VAL A 129 -3.10 -13.92 3.37
N ILE A 130 -2.47 -12.81 3.75
CA ILE A 130 -3.06 -11.46 3.71
C ILE A 130 -2.40 -10.71 2.56
N ILE A 131 -3.21 -10.27 1.63
CA ILE A 131 -2.75 -9.43 0.52
C ILE A 131 -2.74 -7.97 1.00
N ILE A 132 -1.65 -7.26 0.70
CA ILE A 132 -1.37 -5.89 1.17
C ILE A 132 -1.26 -4.96 -0.02
N ASP A 133 -1.88 -3.78 0.05
CA ASP A 133 -1.79 -2.73 -0.96
C ASP A 133 -2.41 -3.20 -2.30
N ARG A 134 -1.61 -3.71 -3.20
CA ARG A 134 -2.03 -4.20 -4.51
C ARG A 134 -2.80 -5.52 -4.39
N MET A 135 -3.77 -5.73 -5.28
CA MET A 135 -4.59 -6.93 -5.32
C MET A 135 -3.92 -8.05 -6.14
N VAL A 136 -4.49 -9.25 -6.05
CA VAL A 136 -4.18 -10.39 -6.91
C VAL A 136 -5.42 -10.78 -7.71
N ASP A 137 -5.24 -11.06 -9.01
CA ASP A 137 -6.25 -11.65 -9.88
C ASP A 137 -6.03 -13.17 -9.92
N VAL A 138 -6.89 -13.89 -9.22
CA VAL A 138 -6.79 -15.34 -9.02
C VAL A 138 -8.09 -16.03 -9.42
N SER A 139 -7.98 -17.29 -9.83
CA SER A 139 -9.12 -18.10 -10.28
C SER A 139 -10.10 -18.52 -9.17
N ASP A 140 -9.66 -18.45 -7.91
CA ASP A 140 -10.42 -18.85 -6.73
C ASP A 140 -10.08 -17.90 -5.55
N ASP A 141 -11.03 -17.09 -5.11
CA ASP A 141 -10.87 -16.16 -4.00
C ASP A 141 -10.45 -16.82 -2.68
N SER A 142 -10.65 -18.11 -2.53
CA SER A 142 -10.21 -18.86 -1.35
C SER A 142 -8.69 -19.10 -1.29
N LEU A 143 -7.92 -18.67 -2.30
CA LEU A 143 -6.46 -18.76 -2.33
C LEU A 143 -5.76 -17.75 -1.41
N TYR A 144 -6.45 -16.72 -0.96
CA TYR A 144 -5.97 -15.82 0.09
C TYR A 144 -7.06 -15.60 1.13
N THR A 145 -6.67 -15.21 2.33
CA THR A 145 -7.60 -15.05 3.46
C THR A 145 -8.35 -13.72 3.38
N THR A 146 -7.62 -12.63 3.29
CA THR A 146 -8.15 -11.27 3.27
C THR A 146 -7.18 -10.34 2.55
N TRP A 147 -7.66 -9.16 2.18
CA TRP A 147 -6.89 -8.08 1.58
C TRP A 147 -7.13 -6.79 2.35
N VAL A 148 -6.09 -5.95 2.45
CA VAL A 148 -6.17 -4.57 2.94
C VAL A 148 -5.38 -3.65 2.01
N GLY A 149 -6.03 -2.60 1.53
CA GLY A 149 -5.42 -1.66 0.59
C GLY A 149 -6.37 -0.55 0.16
N THR A 150 -6.01 0.15 -0.91
CA THR A 150 -6.71 1.34 -1.41
C THR A 150 -7.64 1.01 -2.57
N ASP A 151 -8.64 1.83 -2.79
CA ASP A 151 -9.48 1.78 -3.99
C ASP A 151 -8.84 2.63 -5.10
N ALA A 152 -7.89 2.05 -5.84
CA ALA A 152 -7.14 2.75 -6.87
C ALA A 152 -8.01 3.31 -8.01
N LEU A 153 -9.16 2.68 -8.30
CA LEU A 153 -10.12 3.20 -9.26
C LEU A 153 -10.80 4.47 -8.71
N LEU A 154 -11.17 4.45 -7.43
CA LEU A 154 -11.71 5.63 -6.76
C LEU A 154 -10.69 6.77 -6.73
N GLU A 155 -9.41 6.48 -6.46
CA GLU A 155 -8.34 7.49 -6.52
C GLU A 155 -8.28 8.16 -7.90
N GLY A 156 -8.23 7.37 -8.98
CA GLY A 156 -8.22 7.89 -10.34
C GLY A 156 -9.47 8.70 -10.69
N ARG A 157 -10.65 8.25 -10.23
CA ARG A 157 -11.92 8.99 -10.39
C ARG A 157 -11.92 10.30 -9.59
N LYS A 158 -11.45 10.30 -8.35
CA LYS A 158 -11.29 11.51 -7.53
C LYS A 158 -10.39 12.54 -8.23
N ALA A 159 -9.26 12.10 -8.77
CA ALA A 159 -8.33 12.96 -9.52
C ALA A 159 -8.99 13.55 -10.78
N SER A 160 -9.75 12.75 -11.53
CA SER A 160 -10.44 13.19 -12.74
C SER A 160 -11.58 14.16 -12.43
N GLU A 161 -12.41 13.90 -11.42
CA GLU A 161 -13.45 14.82 -10.99
C GLU A 161 -12.84 16.14 -10.49
N TRP A 162 -11.72 16.07 -9.77
CA TRP A 162 -11.00 17.26 -9.32
C TRP A 162 -10.47 18.08 -10.50
N LEU A 163 -9.83 17.43 -11.48
CA LEU A 163 -9.29 18.11 -12.67
C LEU A 163 -10.39 18.86 -13.44
N ASN A 164 -11.54 18.20 -13.63
CA ASN A 164 -12.68 18.85 -14.30
C ASN A 164 -13.17 20.07 -13.52
N ALA A 165 -13.44 19.90 -12.22
CA ALA A 165 -13.91 20.99 -11.36
C ALA A 165 -12.91 22.15 -11.28
N TYR A 166 -11.61 21.84 -11.25
CA TYR A 166 -10.55 22.84 -11.26
C TYR A 166 -10.52 23.62 -12.57
N ALA A 167 -10.57 22.93 -13.71
CA ALA A 167 -10.60 23.56 -15.03
C ALA A 167 -11.82 24.49 -15.17
N GLU A 168 -12.99 24.04 -14.76
CA GLU A 168 -14.22 24.87 -14.75
C GLU A 168 -14.05 26.10 -13.85
N GLY A 169 -13.51 25.91 -12.63
CA GLY A 169 -13.25 27.00 -11.68
C GLY A 169 -12.27 28.06 -12.19
N LYS A 170 -11.31 27.66 -13.01
CA LYS A 170 -10.33 28.54 -13.68
C LYS A 170 -10.79 29.03 -15.06
N GLY A 171 -11.95 28.60 -15.55
CA GLY A 171 -12.48 28.97 -16.87
C GLY A 171 -11.72 28.33 -18.05
N ILE A 172 -11.02 27.22 -17.82
CA ILE A 172 -10.33 26.43 -18.84
C ILE A 172 -11.34 25.48 -19.48
N LYS A 173 -11.35 25.39 -20.80
CA LYS A 173 -12.26 24.47 -21.49
C LYS A 173 -11.68 23.06 -21.49
N ALA A 174 -12.55 22.07 -21.36
CA ALA A 174 -12.13 20.66 -21.39
C ALA A 174 -11.30 20.30 -22.64
N ALA A 175 -11.69 20.81 -23.83
CA ALA A 175 -10.98 20.58 -25.08
C ALA A 175 -9.58 21.25 -25.16
N ASP A 176 -9.26 22.13 -24.23
CA ASP A 176 -7.94 22.80 -24.13
C ASP A 176 -7.00 22.04 -23.17
N LEU A 177 -7.49 21.03 -22.43
CA LEU A 177 -6.66 20.16 -21.60
C LEU A 177 -5.97 19.10 -22.48
N ASN A 178 -4.63 19.12 -22.46
CA ASN A 178 -3.76 18.23 -23.20
C ASN A 178 -2.91 17.44 -22.22
N ILE A 179 -3.32 16.23 -21.96
CA ILE A 179 -2.86 15.39 -20.85
C ILE A 179 -1.86 14.36 -21.35
N VAL A 180 -0.77 14.18 -20.63
CA VAL A 180 0.05 12.97 -20.71
C VAL A 180 -0.02 12.25 -19.38
N ASP A 181 -0.05 10.91 -19.44
CA ASP A 181 -0.12 10.03 -18.29
C ASP A 181 1.21 9.30 -18.12
N ILE A 182 1.84 9.50 -16.96
CA ILE A 182 3.03 8.78 -16.53
C ILE A 182 2.55 7.66 -15.63
N GLN A 183 2.39 6.49 -16.24
CA GLN A 183 1.81 5.32 -15.60
C GLN A 183 2.81 4.62 -14.68
N GLY A 184 2.31 4.05 -13.61
CA GLY A 184 3.10 3.19 -12.73
C GLY A 184 3.54 1.87 -13.37
N THR A 185 3.89 0.90 -12.54
CA THR A 185 4.24 -0.47 -12.98
C THR A 185 3.04 -1.12 -13.65
N ILE A 186 3.15 -1.41 -14.93
CA ILE A 186 2.06 -1.98 -15.74
C ILE A 186 1.58 -3.30 -15.16
N GLY A 187 0.27 -3.42 -14.99
CA GLY A 187 -0.39 -4.60 -14.42
C GLY A 187 -0.44 -4.64 -12.90
N SER A 188 -0.06 -3.56 -12.21
CA SER A 188 -0.31 -3.38 -10.79
C SER A 188 -1.70 -2.75 -10.56
N THR A 189 -2.33 -3.06 -9.44
CA THR A 189 -3.67 -2.55 -9.08
C THR A 189 -3.73 -1.02 -9.11
N ALA A 190 -2.70 -0.35 -8.58
CA ALA A 190 -2.62 1.11 -8.57
C ALA A 190 -2.62 1.68 -10.00
N GLN A 191 -1.74 1.16 -10.88
CA GLN A 191 -1.71 1.59 -12.27
C GLN A 191 -3.04 1.31 -12.99
N ILE A 192 -3.59 0.09 -12.87
CA ILE A 192 -4.85 -0.28 -13.53
C ILE A 192 -5.97 0.68 -13.13
N GLY A 193 -6.15 0.92 -11.83
CA GLY A 193 -7.23 1.75 -11.32
C GLY A 193 -7.06 3.25 -11.64
N ARG A 194 -5.86 3.81 -11.44
CA ARG A 194 -5.56 5.22 -11.68
C ARG A 194 -5.67 5.56 -13.18
N THR A 195 -5.09 4.70 -14.05
CA THR A 195 -5.25 4.81 -15.52
C THR A 195 -6.73 4.74 -15.92
N GLN A 196 -7.50 3.75 -15.43
CA GLN A 196 -8.92 3.62 -15.77
C GLN A 196 -9.71 4.86 -15.34
N GLY A 197 -9.47 5.40 -14.14
CA GLY A 197 -10.15 6.60 -13.65
C GLY A 197 -9.86 7.83 -14.51
N LEU A 198 -8.62 7.96 -15.03
CA LEU A 198 -8.27 9.01 -16.00
C LEU A 198 -8.99 8.80 -17.33
N GLU A 199 -8.98 7.58 -17.89
CA GLU A 199 -9.64 7.28 -19.17
C GLU A 199 -11.16 7.51 -19.10
N GLU A 200 -11.81 7.15 -17.99
CA GLU A 200 -13.23 7.47 -17.73
C GLU A 200 -13.46 9.00 -17.73
N GLY A 201 -12.52 9.79 -17.15
CA GLY A 201 -12.57 11.25 -17.18
C GLY A 201 -12.39 11.82 -18.58
N VAL A 202 -11.44 11.30 -19.36
CA VAL A 202 -11.22 11.67 -20.77
C VAL A 202 -12.48 11.46 -21.60
N ASP A 203 -13.11 10.29 -21.46
CA ASP A 203 -14.34 9.96 -22.19
C ASP A 203 -15.53 10.84 -21.75
N LYS A 204 -15.64 11.07 -20.43
CA LYS A 204 -16.75 11.85 -19.85
C LYS A 204 -16.70 13.33 -20.21
N TYR A 205 -15.51 13.94 -20.18
CA TYR A 205 -15.32 15.39 -20.29
C TYR A 205 -14.80 15.84 -21.64
N GLY A 206 -14.24 14.92 -22.45
CA GLY A 206 -13.71 15.24 -23.78
C GLY A 206 -12.34 15.92 -23.74
N TRP A 207 -11.48 15.51 -22.81
CA TRP A 207 -10.09 15.95 -22.73
C TRP A 207 -9.23 15.32 -23.85
N ASN A 208 -8.05 15.88 -24.10
CA ASN A 208 -7.09 15.32 -25.06
C ASN A 208 -6.04 14.51 -24.32
N LEU A 209 -6.17 13.19 -24.26
CA LEU A 209 -5.12 12.30 -23.80
C LEU A 209 -4.12 12.08 -24.93
N LEU A 210 -2.93 12.69 -24.81
CA LEU A 210 -1.91 12.69 -25.86
C LEU A 210 -1.07 11.42 -25.87
N ALA A 211 -0.71 10.92 -24.69
CA ALA A 211 0.10 9.72 -24.53
C ALA A 211 -0.03 9.14 -23.11
N GLN A 212 0.23 7.84 -23.00
CA GLN A 212 0.37 7.09 -21.75
C GLN A 212 1.68 6.29 -21.84
N GLN A 213 2.58 6.46 -20.87
CA GLN A 213 3.86 5.74 -20.84
C GLN A 213 4.26 5.44 -19.39
N THR A 214 4.79 4.24 -19.15
CA THR A 214 5.16 3.83 -17.79
C THR A 214 6.44 4.52 -17.29
N GLY A 215 6.36 5.11 -16.10
CA GLY A 215 7.44 5.58 -15.25
C GLY A 215 7.84 4.58 -14.16
N GLU A 216 7.15 3.41 -14.11
CA GLU A 216 7.46 2.30 -13.18
C GLU A 216 7.45 2.70 -11.70
N PHE A 217 6.70 3.76 -11.35
CA PHE A 217 6.66 4.40 -10.03
C PHE A 217 8.01 4.96 -9.56
N THR A 218 8.95 5.26 -10.45
CA THR A 218 10.28 5.76 -10.11
C THR A 218 10.52 7.17 -10.63
N GLN A 219 11.22 8.01 -9.83
CA GLN A 219 11.57 9.38 -10.24
C GLN A 219 12.40 9.41 -11.53
N ALA A 220 13.42 8.55 -11.61
CA ALA A 220 14.33 8.55 -12.76
C ALA A 220 13.60 8.20 -14.07
N LYS A 221 12.68 7.24 -14.04
CA LYS A 221 11.92 6.84 -15.22
C LYS A 221 10.83 7.85 -15.54
N GLY A 222 10.15 8.40 -14.54
CA GLY A 222 9.21 9.51 -14.70
C GLY A 222 9.87 10.71 -15.41
N GLN A 223 11.09 11.08 -15.00
CA GLN A 223 11.87 12.14 -15.67
C GLN A 223 12.18 11.79 -17.13
N GLU A 224 12.74 10.60 -17.39
CA GLU A 224 13.09 10.15 -18.76
C GLU A 224 11.87 10.19 -19.69
N VAL A 225 10.75 9.66 -19.22
CA VAL A 225 9.50 9.61 -20.00
C VAL A 225 8.97 11.03 -20.26
N THR A 226 8.91 11.86 -19.22
CA THR A 226 8.42 13.24 -19.36
C THR A 226 9.31 14.06 -20.31
N GLU A 227 10.64 13.95 -20.23
CA GLU A 227 11.57 14.60 -21.18
C GLU A 227 11.31 14.15 -22.64
N SER A 228 10.99 12.88 -22.84
CA SER A 228 10.65 12.34 -24.17
C SER A 228 9.34 12.91 -24.69
N LEU A 229 8.30 12.95 -23.84
CA LEU A 229 6.98 13.45 -24.19
C LEU A 229 7.00 14.96 -24.48
N LEU A 230 7.74 15.76 -23.71
CA LEU A 230 7.92 17.20 -23.95
C LEU A 230 8.61 17.53 -25.27
N LYS A 231 9.43 16.62 -25.81
CA LYS A 231 10.03 16.74 -27.15
C LYS A 231 9.07 16.34 -28.28
N GLN A 232 8.09 15.48 -27.97
CA GLN A 232 7.14 14.94 -28.93
C GLN A 232 5.88 15.80 -29.06
N TYR A 233 5.43 16.44 -27.98
CA TYR A 233 4.21 17.22 -27.91
C TYR A 233 4.48 18.62 -27.36
N ASP A 234 4.27 19.64 -28.19
CA ASP A 234 4.51 21.03 -27.78
C ASP A 234 3.40 21.62 -26.90
N ASN A 235 2.23 20.98 -26.89
CA ASN A 235 1.01 21.47 -26.29
C ASN A 235 0.61 20.77 -24.98
N ILE A 236 1.48 19.97 -24.37
CA ILE A 236 1.22 19.39 -23.06
C ILE A 236 0.99 20.51 -22.04
N ASN A 237 -0.10 20.43 -21.30
CA ASN A 237 -0.39 21.36 -20.20
C ASN A 237 -0.86 20.67 -18.91
N VAL A 238 -1.06 19.34 -18.94
CA VAL A 238 -1.28 18.52 -17.75
C VAL A 238 -0.38 17.28 -17.84
N VAL A 239 0.36 17.01 -16.78
CA VAL A 239 1.07 15.74 -16.54
C VAL A 239 0.40 15.06 -15.36
N TYR A 240 -0.27 13.97 -15.64
CA TYR A 240 -0.88 13.09 -14.66
C TYR A 240 0.15 12.02 -14.31
N CYS A 241 0.67 12.06 -13.11
CA CYS A 241 1.66 11.11 -12.62
C CYS A 241 0.99 10.15 -11.65
N GLU A 242 1.13 8.85 -11.84
CA GLU A 242 0.45 7.88 -11.02
C GLU A 242 1.10 7.67 -9.63
N ASN A 243 2.19 8.41 -9.33
CA ASN A 243 2.71 8.58 -7.97
C ASN A 243 3.61 9.82 -7.81
N ASP A 244 3.97 10.13 -6.57
CA ASP A 244 4.83 11.27 -6.21
C ASP A 244 6.23 11.20 -6.82
N ASN A 245 6.87 10.03 -6.83
CA ASN A 245 8.20 9.89 -7.39
C ASN A 245 8.22 10.15 -8.90
N GLU A 246 7.19 9.75 -9.64
CA GLU A 246 7.02 10.12 -11.04
C GLU A 246 6.76 11.62 -11.20
N ALA A 247 5.97 12.21 -10.29
CA ALA A 247 5.72 13.66 -10.29
C ALA A 247 7.01 14.46 -10.05
N PHE A 248 7.87 14.05 -9.12
CA PHE A 248 9.19 14.69 -8.93
C PHE A 248 10.02 14.64 -10.20
N GLY A 249 10.07 13.48 -10.89
CA GLY A 249 10.75 13.34 -12.17
C GLY A 249 10.15 14.21 -13.28
N ALA A 250 8.82 14.32 -13.32
CA ALA A 250 8.11 15.16 -14.28
C ALA A 250 8.39 16.66 -14.04
N ILE A 251 8.41 17.11 -12.79
CA ILE A 251 8.76 18.47 -12.40
C ILE A 251 10.18 18.80 -12.87
N ASP A 252 11.15 17.93 -12.55
CA ASP A 252 12.55 18.09 -12.96
C ASP A 252 12.67 18.21 -14.50
N ALA A 253 11.95 17.39 -15.26
CA ALA A 253 11.95 17.41 -16.73
C ALA A 253 11.34 18.70 -17.31
N ILE A 254 10.21 19.17 -16.73
CA ILE A 254 9.53 20.39 -17.15
C ILE A 254 10.43 21.61 -16.92
N GLU A 255 11.03 21.73 -15.73
CA GLU A 255 11.93 22.81 -15.35
C GLU A 255 13.21 22.81 -16.22
N ALA A 256 13.80 21.62 -16.45
CA ALA A 256 14.97 21.46 -17.33
C ALA A 256 14.67 21.86 -18.80
N ALA A 257 13.42 21.69 -19.26
CA ALA A 257 12.98 22.16 -20.58
C ALA A 257 12.72 23.68 -20.63
N GLY A 258 12.95 24.40 -19.52
CA GLY A 258 12.71 25.85 -19.42
C GLY A 258 11.23 26.23 -19.38
N LYS A 259 10.36 25.28 -19.10
CA LYS A 259 8.91 25.49 -18.91
C LYS A 259 8.62 25.71 -17.41
N LYS A 260 7.43 26.20 -17.10
CA LYS A 260 6.99 26.44 -15.73
C LYS A 260 6.01 25.36 -15.28
N VAL A 261 6.19 24.89 -14.05
CA VAL A 261 5.25 24.02 -13.36
C VAL A 261 4.25 24.88 -12.57
N GLY A 262 2.97 24.49 -12.57
CA GLY A 262 1.93 25.14 -11.79
C GLY A 262 0.55 25.02 -12.39
N GLY A 263 -0.46 25.54 -11.68
CA GLY A 263 -1.88 25.43 -12.07
C GLY A 263 -2.37 26.49 -13.06
N ASP A 264 -1.55 27.51 -13.40
CA ASP A 264 -1.96 28.60 -14.32
C ASP A 264 -1.73 28.24 -15.80
N ILE A 265 -2.46 27.19 -16.25
CA ILE A 265 -2.42 26.67 -17.63
C ILE A 265 -2.67 27.80 -18.65
N ALA A 266 -3.58 28.74 -18.32
CA ALA A 266 -3.92 29.85 -19.23
C ALA A 266 -2.72 30.76 -19.52
N ASN A 267 -1.76 30.87 -18.61
CA ASN A 267 -0.52 31.62 -18.78
C ASN A 267 0.70 30.75 -19.12
N GLY A 268 0.49 29.49 -19.51
CA GLY A 268 1.50 28.59 -20.06
C GLY A 268 2.27 27.78 -19.01
N GLU A 269 1.74 27.63 -17.80
CA GLU A 269 2.24 26.66 -16.85
C GLU A 269 1.77 25.25 -17.23
N ILE A 270 2.53 24.24 -16.82
CA ILE A 270 2.17 22.83 -16.93
C ILE A 270 1.77 22.33 -15.55
N MET A 271 0.53 21.90 -15.44
CA MET A 271 0.00 21.30 -14.23
C MET A 271 0.59 19.91 -14.03
N VAL A 272 1.02 19.60 -12.80
CA VAL A 272 1.38 18.25 -12.37
C VAL A 272 0.37 17.80 -11.33
N MET A 273 -0.22 16.61 -11.54
CA MET A 273 -1.07 15.91 -10.60
C MET A 273 -0.35 14.66 -10.11
N SER A 274 -0.64 14.24 -8.90
CA SER A 274 0.05 13.12 -8.26
C SER A 274 -0.87 12.27 -7.40
N PHE A 275 -0.32 11.14 -6.95
CA PHE A 275 -0.90 10.25 -5.95
C PHE A 275 0.18 9.91 -4.91
N ASP A 276 -0.22 9.42 -3.76
CA ASP A 276 0.50 8.93 -2.59
C ASP A 276 0.45 9.89 -1.41
N THR A 277 0.54 11.19 -1.62
CA THR A 277 0.61 12.22 -0.57
C THR A 277 1.72 11.96 0.45
N THR A 278 2.89 11.54 -0.03
CA THR A 278 4.08 11.47 0.81
C THR A 278 4.44 12.86 1.33
N LYS A 279 5.21 12.93 2.40
CA LYS A 279 5.66 14.23 2.93
C LYS A 279 6.41 15.08 1.89
N ALA A 280 7.13 14.43 0.98
CA ALA A 280 7.82 15.10 -0.13
C ALA A 280 6.81 15.59 -1.19
N GLY A 281 5.82 14.75 -1.59
CA GLY A 281 4.74 15.13 -2.50
C GLY A 281 3.91 16.28 -1.98
N LEU A 282 3.51 16.21 -0.70
CA LEU A 282 2.79 17.31 -0.06
C LEU A 282 3.65 18.58 0.08
N THR A 283 4.98 18.47 0.21
CA THR A 283 5.85 19.66 0.18
C THR A 283 5.78 20.35 -1.18
N ASP A 284 5.88 19.60 -2.27
CA ASP A 284 5.73 20.14 -3.63
C ASP A 284 4.29 20.61 -3.92
N THR A 285 3.28 20.01 -3.25
CA THR A 285 1.89 20.49 -3.31
C THR A 285 1.74 21.85 -2.58
N LEU A 286 2.34 22.00 -1.40
CA LEU A 286 2.33 23.27 -0.67
C LEU A 286 3.02 24.39 -1.45
N ASP A 287 4.13 24.06 -2.15
CA ASP A 287 4.88 24.98 -2.99
C ASP A 287 4.20 25.27 -4.36
N GLY A 288 3.11 24.58 -4.67
CA GLY A 288 2.33 24.74 -5.93
C GLY A 288 2.94 24.09 -7.15
N LYS A 289 3.92 23.19 -6.98
CA LYS A 289 4.48 22.39 -8.06
C LYS A 289 3.59 21.19 -8.42
N ILE A 290 3.04 20.52 -7.41
CA ILE A 290 1.94 19.58 -7.56
C ILE A 290 0.65 20.34 -7.27
N THR A 291 -0.31 20.31 -8.19
CA THR A 291 -1.55 21.07 -8.04
C THR A 291 -2.62 20.30 -7.26
N CYS A 292 -2.65 18.99 -7.44
CA CYS A 292 -3.51 18.05 -6.70
C CYS A 292 -2.74 16.76 -6.44
N ASP A 293 -2.88 16.26 -5.22
CA ASP A 293 -2.27 15.01 -4.77
C ASP A 293 -3.33 14.17 -4.05
N VAL A 294 -3.63 12.99 -4.58
CA VAL A 294 -4.64 12.08 -4.04
C VAL A 294 -3.95 11.06 -3.14
N GLU A 295 -4.42 10.94 -1.92
CA GLU A 295 -3.80 10.04 -0.96
C GLU A 295 -3.90 8.57 -1.38
N CYS A 296 -2.78 7.85 -1.22
CA CYS A 296 -2.67 6.41 -1.08
C CYS A 296 -1.92 6.14 0.23
N ASN A 297 -2.59 5.63 1.24
CA ASN A 297 -2.04 5.58 2.59
C ASN A 297 -1.12 4.35 2.80
N PRO A 298 0.20 4.52 3.07
CA PRO A 298 1.15 3.41 3.17
C PRO A 298 1.11 2.66 4.52
N LEU A 299 0.38 3.17 5.52
CA LEU A 299 0.42 2.64 6.88
C LEU A 299 -0.41 1.34 7.05
N HIS A 300 -0.05 0.30 6.30
CA HIS A 300 -0.75 -0.98 6.33
C HIS A 300 -0.36 -1.88 7.51
N GLY A 301 0.79 -1.67 8.15
CA GLY A 301 1.25 -2.50 9.28
C GLY A 301 0.20 -2.65 10.38
N PRO A 302 -0.29 -1.58 11.01
CA PRO A 302 -1.30 -1.67 12.08
C PRO A 302 -2.62 -2.31 11.61
N ARG A 303 -3.01 -2.08 10.34
CA ARG A 303 -4.23 -2.67 9.77
C ARG A 303 -4.10 -4.18 9.58
N ALA A 304 -2.95 -4.64 9.04
CA ALA A 304 -2.65 -6.05 8.91
C ALA A 304 -2.53 -6.75 10.28
N GLU A 305 -1.95 -6.08 11.27
CA GLU A 305 -1.88 -6.57 12.64
C GLU A 305 -3.27 -6.76 13.26
N GLU A 306 -4.19 -5.80 13.04
CA GLU A 306 -5.57 -5.93 13.52
C GLU A 306 -6.27 -7.16 12.93
N LEU A 307 -6.06 -7.43 11.62
CA LEU A 307 -6.60 -8.62 10.96
C LEU A 307 -6.02 -9.91 11.57
N ILE A 308 -4.71 -9.96 11.80
CA ILE A 308 -4.06 -11.10 12.46
C ILE A 308 -4.63 -11.30 13.88
N LYS A 309 -4.78 -10.24 14.68
CA LYS A 309 -5.37 -10.33 16.04
C LYS A 309 -6.79 -10.86 16.02
N LYS A 310 -7.62 -10.44 15.07
CA LYS A 310 -8.98 -10.99 14.89
C LYS A 310 -8.94 -12.48 14.56
N MET A 311 -8.08 -12.89 13.62
CA MET A 311 -7.92 -14.30 13.26
C MET A 311 -7.40 -15.16 14.44
N GLU A 312 -6.46 -14.66 15.23
CA GLU A 312 -5.97 -15.34 16.45
C GLU A 312 -7.08 -15.46 17.52
N ALA A 313 -7.98 -14.49 17.61
CA ALA A 313 -9.15 -14.56 18.48
C ALA A 313 -10.25 -15.50 17.95
N GLY A 314 -10.10 -16.03 16.73
CA GLY A 314 -11.11 -16.86 16.07
C GLY A 314 -12.30 -16.07 15.55
N GLU A 315 -12.12 -14.78 15.33
CA GLU A 315 -13.11 -13.89 14.73
C GLU A 315 -13.03 -13.95 13.20
N ASP A 316 -14.17 -13.73 12.55
CA ASP A 316 -14.21 -13.59 11.09
C ASP A 316 -13.63 -12.24 10.67
N VAL A 317 -12.91 -12.22 9.55
CA VAL A 317 -12.38 -11.01 8.91
C VAL A 317 -13.08 -10.80 7.56
N GLU A 318 -13.33 -9.53 7.22
CA GLU A 318 -13.87 -9.19 5.91
C GLU A 318 -12.87 -9.56 4.81
N LYS A 319 -13.39 -9.94 3.65
CA LYS A 319 -12.54 -10.31 2.49
C LYS A 319 -11.75 -9.13 1.95
N LEU A 320 -12.37 -7.95 1.87
CA LEU A 320 -11.80 -6.72 1.36
C LEU A 320 -11.91 -5.62 2.42
N ASN A 321 -10.77 -5.06 2.79
CA ASN A 321 -10.68 -3.97 3.76
C ASN A 321 -10.09 -2.74 3.09
N TYR A 322 -10.97 -1.87 2.61
CA TYR A 322 -10.58 -0.61 1.97
C TYR A 322 -10.10 0.41 3.00
N VAL A 323 -9.09 1.18 2.64
CA VAL A 323 -8.56 2.29 3.42
C VAL A 323 -9.23 3.57 2.96
N ASP A 324 -9.74 4.37 3.92
CA ASP A 324 -10.25 5.72 3.62
C ASP A 324 -9.08 6.68 3.39
N GLU A 325 -9.16 7.50 2.34
CA GLU A 325 -8.09 8.35 1.86
C GLU A 325 -8.58 9.73 1.45
N GLU A 326 -7.71 10.73 1.63
CA GLU A 326 -7.98 12.14 1.43
C GLU A 326 -7.58 12.63 0.03
N ILE A 327 -7.92 13.87 -0.29
CA ILE A 327 -7.47 14.60 -1.47
C ILE A 327 -6.87 15.92 -0.98
N PHE A 328 -5.64 16.22 -1.41
CA PHE A 328 -4.96 17.47 -1.11
C PHE A 328 -4.79 18.32 -2.37
N ALA A 329 -4.92 19.61 -2.22
CA ALA A 329 -4.71 20.55 -3.32
C ALA A 329 -3.92 21.78 -2.85
N HIS A 330 -3.21 22.40 -3.80
CA HIS A 330 -2.44 23.60 -3.56
C HIS A 330 -3.33 24.80 -3.18
N ASP A 331 -4.47 24.95 -3.85
CA ASP A 331 -5.38 26.08 -3.63
C ASP A 331 -6.83 25.61 -3.34
N ASP A 332 -7.71 26.56 -3.00
CA ASP A 332 -9.09 26.32 -2.60
C ASP A 332 -10.11 26.41 -3.77
N THR A 333 -9.65 26.25 -5.00
CA THR A 333 -10.51 26.29 -6.20
C THR A 333 -11.56 25.19 -6.17
N VAL A 334 -11.20 23.98 -5.76
CA VAL A 334 -12.10 22.84 -5.58
C VAL A 334 -12.18 22.48 -4.11
N LYS A 335 -13.38 22.37 -3.56
CA LYS A 335 -13.60 22.07 -2.12
C LYS A 335 -14.11 20.67 -1.86
N SER A 336 -14.72 20.07 -2.85
CA SER A 336 -15.19 18.67 -2.82
C SER A 336 -15.39 18.16 -4.23
N VAL A 337 -15.35 16.84 -4.37
CA VAL A 337 -15.69 16.11 -5.59
C VAL A 337 -16.67 15.00 -5.28
N THR A 338 -17.51 14.64 -6.24
CA THR A 338 -18.40 13.47 -6.14
C THR A 338 -17.83 12.36 -7.01
N ALA A 339 -17.54 11.20 -6.46
CA ALA A 339 -16.98 10.06 -7.19
C ALA A 339 -17.66 8.74 -6.78
N VAL A 340 -17.57 7.75 -7.67
CA VAL A 340 -18.11 6.40 -7.48
C VAL A 340 -16.97 5.44 -7.19
N ASN A 341 -17.03 4.69 -6.10
CA ASN A 341 -16.00 3.72 -5.74
C ASN A 341 -16.14 2.40 -6.53
N SER A 342 -15.18 1.48 -6.34
CA SER A 342 -15.19 0.15 -6.99
C SER A 342 -16.38 -0.74 -6.60
N LEU A 343 -17.15 -0.36 -5.58
CA LEU A 343 -18.36 -1.05 -5.14
C LEU A 343 -19.65 -0.38 -5.66
N ASP A 344 -19.54 0.47 -6.69
CA ASP A 344 -20.65 1.24 -7.29
C ASP A 344 -21.38 2.17 -6.29
N LYS A 345 -20.68 2.66 -5.27
CA LYS A 345 -21.24 3.62 -4.30
C LYS A 345 -20.72 5.01 -4.62
N GLU A 346 -21.64 5.94 -4.87
CA GLU A 346 -21.36 7.35 -5.04
C GLU A 346 -21.25 8.04 -3.67
N ALA A 347 -20.26 8.91 -3.52
CA ALA A 347 -20.08 9.73 -2.34
C ALA A 347 -19.38 11.06 -2.68
N ASP A 348 -19.55 12.04 -1.77
CA ASP A 348 -18.82 13.29 -1.81
C ASP A 348 -17.54 13.15 -0.99
N TYR A 349 -16.43 13.65 -1.54
CA TYR A 349 -15.11 13.64 -0.93
C TYR A 349 -14.62 15.08 -0.79
N ASP A 350 -14.27 15.48 0.42
CA ASP A 350 -13.71 16.80 0.69
C ASP A 350 -12.31 16.92 0.06
N VAL A 351 -11.99 18.10 -0.45
CA VAL A 351 -10.66 18.48 -0.93
C VAL A 351 -10.03 19.38 0.08
N THR A 352 -8.93 18.95 0.67
CA THR A 352 -8.19 19.69 1.69
C THR A 352 -7.17 20.60 1.03
N THR A 353 -7.35 21.94 1.18
CA THR A 353 -6.30 22.87 0.81
C THR A 353 -5.12 22.71 1.76
N LEU A 354 -3.95 22.39 1.23
CA LEU A 354 -2.78 22.05 2.04
C LEU A 354 -2.25 23.29 2.77
N THR A 355 -1.88 23.11 4.03
CA THR A 355 -1.22 24.10 4.87
C THR A 355 0.03 23.52 5.51
N GLN A 356 0.95 24.38 5.95
CA GLN A 356 2.14 23.93 6.67
C GLN A 356 1.80 23.11 7.93
N GLU A 357 0.72 23.48 8.64
CA GLU A 357 0.27 22.76 9.83
C GLU A 357 -0.14 21.32 9.51
N ILE A 358 -0.85 21.09 8.39
CA ILE A 358 -1.25 19.76 7.93
C ILE A 358 0.00 18.96 7.53
N LEU A 359 0.91 19.57 6.76
CA LEU A 359 2.16 18.93 6.35
C LEU A 359 3.01 18.50 7.53
N ASP A 360 3.12 19.33 8.58
CA ASP A 360 3.91 19.03 9.78
C ASP A 360 3.36 17.82 10.56
N GLN A 361 2.08 17.50 10.42
CA GLN A 361 1.40 16.38 11.09
C GLN A 361 1.48 15.07 10.29
N ARG A 362 1.93 15.09 9.02
CA ARG A 362 2.03 13.86 8.21
C ARG A 362 3.07 12.90 8.76
N ALA A 363 2.71 11.63 8.84
CA ALA A 363 3.53 10.56 9.41
C ALA A 363 4.53 9.95 8.38
N TYR A 364 4.35 10.21 7.08
CA TYR A 364 5.14 9.62 5.99
C TYR A 364 5.33 10.59 4.84
#